data_4132a9a1f894d0e9a7af79ea2fa1240a
#
_entry.id   4132a9a1f894d0e9a7af79ea2fa1240a
#
_cell.length_a   1.000
_cell.length_b   1.000
_cell.length_c   1.000
_cell.angle_alpha   90.00
_cell.angle_beta   90.00
_cell.angle_gamma   90.00
#
_symmetry.space_group_name_H-M   'P 1'
#
loop_
_entity.id
_entity.type
_entity.pdbx_description
1 polymer ?
#
loop_
_entity_poly.entity_id
_entity_poly.type
_entity_poly.pdbx_seq_one_letter_code
_entity_poly.pdbx_strand_id
1 'polypeptide(L)'
;MYVKEISKNFTDKKVTEILVENKQGLRASFCTLGARISDLSIPSKNGRESLILSLTNLEDEATYHTYYGATVGRVAGRIGPEPLSLGQEALALTPNEGSTHLHGGPEGLDLANWDYEIKEGADQVSVIFS
;
A
#
# COMPACT_ATOMS: atom_id res chain seq x y z
N MET A 1 -9.17 20.80 6.71
CA MET A 1 -8.16 19.84 6.23
C MET A 1 -7.70 20.24 4.85
N TYR A 2 -6.52 19.78 4.46
CA TYR A 2 -5.97 19.98 3.12
C TYR A 2 -5.85 18.62 2.45
N VAL A 3 -6.32 18.52 1.20
CA VAL A 3 -6.21 17.31 0.39
C VAL A 3 -5.54 17.67 -0.92
N LYS A 4 -4.60 16.87 -1.35
CA LYS A 4 -3.92 17.01 -2.64
C LYS A 4 -3.74 15.66 -3.30
N GLU A 5 -4.08 15.59 -4.58
CA GLU A 5 -3.86 14.42 -5.42
C GLU A 5 -2.70 14.69 -6.39
N ILE A 6 -1.81 13.74 -6.53
CA ILE A 6 -0.68 13.79 -7.46
C ILE A 6 -0.67 12.48 -8.23
N SER A 7 -0.96 12.55 -9.52
CA SER A 7 -0.88 11.38 -10.40
C SER A 7 0.48 11.33 -11.09
N LYS A 8 1.05 10.13 -11.16
CA LYS A 8 2.29 9.86 -11.89
C LYS A 8 2.21 8.51 -12.61
N ASN A 9 3.02 8.33 -13.62
CA ASN A 9 3.15 7.03 -14.27
C ASN A 9 4.15 6.18 -13.47
N PHE A 10 3.77 4.93 -13.24
CA PHE A 10 4.61 3.93 -12.61
C PHE A 10 4.57 2.67 -13.49
N THR A 11 5.66 2.36 -14.14
CA THR A 11 5.72 1.37 -15.20
C THR A 11 4.67 1.64 -16.29
N ASP A 12 3.68 0.78 -16.47
CA ASP A 12 2.56 0.88 -17.41
C ASP A 12 1.25 1.39 -16.74
N LYS A 13 1.29 1.69 -15.44
CA LYS A 13 0.12 2.09 -14.65
C LYS A 13 0.16 3.58 -14.30
N LYS A 14 -0.99 4.24 -14.36
CA LYS A 14 -1.15 5.57 -13.75
C LYS A 14 -1.53 5.36 -12.30
N VAL A 15 -0.65 5.74 -11.38
CA VAL A 15 -0.90 5.70 -9.94
C VAL A 15 -1.17 7.10 -9.41
N THR A 16 -1.97 7.19 -8.36
CA THR A 16 -2.28 8.45 -7.69
C THR A 16 -1.82 8.40 -6.24
N GLU A 17 -1.08 9.40 -5.85
CA GLU A 17 -0.77 9.70 -4.45
C GLU A 17 -1.76 10.73 -3.92
N ILE A 18 -2.37 10.42 -2.76
CA ILE A 18 -3.37 11.25 -2.09
C ILE A 18 -2.78 11.69 -0.76
N LEU A 19 -2.50 12.99 -0.64
CA LEU A 19 -1.96 13.59 0.57
C LEU A 19 -3.08 14.27 1.34
N VAL A 20 -3.20 13.95 2.62
CA VAL A 20 -4.14 14.56 3.57
C VAL A 20 -3.35 15.19 4.70
N GLU A 21 -3.64 16.44 5.04
CA GLU A 21 -3.01 17.13 6.16
C GLU A 21 -4.07 17.84 7.03
N ASN A 22 -3.96 17.66 8.34
CA ASN A 22 -4.84 18.32 9.28
C ASN A 22 -4.32 19.71 9.71
N LYS A 23 -5.11 20.45 10.48
CA LYS A 23 -4.75 21.81 10.95
C LYS A 23 -3.53 21.83 11.88
N GLN A 24 -3.19 20.72 12.53
CA GLN A 24 -2.05 20.57 13.41
C GLN A 24 -0.80 20.12 12.64
N GLY A 25 -0.90 19.92 11.32
CA GLY A 25 0.20 19.51 10.47
C GLY A 25 0.49 17.99 10.48
N LEU A 26 -0.36 17.17 11.10
CA LEU A 26 -0.30 15.73 10.89
C LEU A 26 -0.63 15.45 9.43
N ARG A 27 0.27 14.75 8.74
CA ARG A 27 0.14 14.39 7.32
C ARG A 27 0.07 12.89 7.18
N ALA A 28 -0.82 12.44 6.31
CA ALA A 28 -0.86 11.08 5.80
C ALA A 28 -0.86 11.12 4.27
N SER A 29 -0.09 10.26 3.63
CA SER A 29 -0.14 10.04 2.19
C SER A 29 -0.52 8.60 1.90
N PHE A 30 -1.35 8.44 0.88
CA PHE A 30 -1.84 7.15 0.42
C PHE A 30 -1.54 7.00 -1.06
N CYS A 31 -1.35 5.77 -1.53
CA CYS A 31 -1.09 5.50 -2.94
C CYS A 31 -2.03 4.43 -3.46
N THR A 32 -2.57 4.62 -4.67
CA THR A 32 -3.45 3.63 -5.31
C THR A 32 -2.75 2.32 -5.62
N LEU A 33 -1.43 2.31 -5.81
CA LEU A 33 -0.68 1.07 -5.92
C LEU A 33 -0.62 0.36 -4.57
N GLY A 34 -1.31 -0.76 -4.46
CA GLY A 34 -1.38 -1.57 -3.25
C GLY A 34 -2.25 -0.97 -2.15
N ALA A 35 -3.10 0.04 -2.45
CA ALA A 35 -3.90 0.75 -1.45
C ALA A 35 -3.06 1.05 -0.20
N ARG A 36 -1.86 1.61 -0.41
CA ARG A 36 -0.83 1.72 0.63
C ARG A 36 -0.84 3.05 1.34
N ILE A 37 -0.44 3.03 2.61
CA ILE A 37 -0.04 4.24 3.32
C ILE A 37 1.44 4.49 3.02
N SER A 38 1.75 5.58 2.31
CA SER A 38 3.11 5.90 1.85
C SER A 38 3.83 6.92 2.73
N ASP A 39 3.11 7.70 3.53
CA ASP A 39 3.67 8.59 4.56
C ASP A 39 2.68 8.74 5.72
N LEU A 40 3.23 8.83 6.92
CA LEU A 40 2.55 9.34 8.11
C LEU A 40 3.57 10.15 8.89
N SER A 41 3.39 11.47 8.96
CA SER A 41 4.39 12.36 9.53
C SER A 41 3.81 13.53 10.28
N ILE A 42 4.58 14.05 11.24
CA ILE A 42 4.25 15.20 12.07
C ILE A 42 5.29 16.32 11.91
N PRO A 43 4.93 17.59 12.17
CA PRO A 43 5.89 18.66 12.28
C PRO A 43 6.90 18.38 13.39
N SER A 44 8.17 18.69 13.15
CA SER A 44 9.23 18.63 14.15
C SER A 44 10.13 19.87 14.09
N LYS A 45 11.06 20.00 15.05
CA LYS A 45 12.02 21.13 15.07
C LYS A 45 12.91 21.18 13.84
N ASN A 46 13.14 20.04 13.19
CA ASN A 46 14.02 19.91 12.02
C ASN A 46 13.26 19.70 10.70
N GLY A 47 11.98 20.07 10.65
CA GLY A 47 11.11 19.88 9.48
C GLY A 47 9.95 18.92 9.78
N ARG A 48 9.98 17.72 9.27
CA ARG A 48 8.97 16.69 9.54
C ARG A 48 9.61 15.40 10.05
N GLU A 49 8.90 14.71 10.92
CA GLU A 49 9.30 13.42 11.46
C GLU A 49 8.31 12.36 10.96
N SER A 50 8.82 11.34 10.28
CA SER A 50 8.02 10.20 9.84
C SER A 50 7.76 9.26 11.00
N LEU A 51 6.51 8.80 11.10
CA LEU A 51 6.04 7.85 12.12
C LEU A 51 6.01 6.41 11.63
N ILE A 52 6.26 6.20 10.34
CA ILE A 52 6.26 4.88 9.71
C ILE A 52 7.50 4.69 8.85
N LEU A 53 7.86 3.43 8.61
CA LEU A 53 8.81 3.10 7.55
C LEU A 53 8.10 3.18 6.21
N SER A 54 8.69 3.92 5.29
CA SER A 54 8.21 4.05 3.92
C SER A 54 9.39 4.17 2.96
N LEU A 55 9.14 3.93 1.69
CA LEU A 55 10.12 4.19 0.65
C LEU A 55 10.19 5.68 0.34
N THR A 56 11.37 6.16 -0.03
CA THR A 56 11.57 7.56 -0.41
C THR A 56 10.84 7.90 -1.70
N ASN A 57 10.71 6.92 -2.59
CA ASN A 57 9.97 7.04 -3.84
C ASN A 57 9.33 5.69 -4.21
N LEU A 58 8.32 5.75 -5.07
CA LEU A 58 7.57 4.56 -5.48
C LEU A 58 8.38 3.64 -6.41
N GLU A 59 9.36 4.18 -7.12
CA GLU A 59 10.22 3.43 -8.04
C GLU A 59 11.07 2.37 -7.30
N ASP A 60 11.39 2.63 -6.03
CA ASP A 60 12.10 1.67 -5.19
C ASP A 60 11.26 0.43 -4.90
N GLU A 61 9.93 0.52 -4.92
CA GLU A 61 9.06 -0.65 -4.76
C GLU A 61 9.24 -1.67 -5.88
N ALA A 62 9.41 -1.22 -7.13
CA ALA A 62 9.70 -2.11 -8.25
C ALA A 62 11.04 -2.85 -8.10
N THR A 63 11.98 -2.22 -7.39
CA THR A 63 13.33 -2.78 -7.18
C THR A 63 13.38 -3.70 -5.97
N TYR A 64 12.78 -3.29 -4.86
CA TYR A 64 12.96 -3.96 -3.57
C TYR A 64 11.75 -4.76 -3.10
N HIS A 65 10.55 -4.46 -3.60
CA HIS A 65 9.28 -5.12 -3.27
C HIS A 65 9.11 -5.32 -1.75
N THR A 66 9.08 -4.19 -1.02
CA THR A 66 9.19 -4.19 0.44
C THR A 66 7.89 -4.45 1.19
N TYR A 67 6.75 -4.35 0.53
CA TYR A 67 5.39 -4.38 1.12
C TYR A 67 5.10 -3.25 2.14
N TYR A 68 5.98 -2.26 2.31
CA TYR A 68 5.79 -1.20 3.29
C TYR A 68 4.47 -0.46 3.08
N GLY A 69 3.62 -0.47 4.11
CA GLY A 69 2.32 0.18 4.13
C GLY A 69 1.28 -0.37 3.16
N ALA A 70 1.61 -1.38 2.34
CA ALA A 70 0.72 -1.94 1.34
C ALA A 70 -0.34 -2.88 1.94
N THR A 71 -1.49 -2.96 1.26
CA THR A 71 -2.49 -3.98 1.53
C THR A 71 -2.02 -5.30 0.93
N VAL A 72 -1.80 -6.30 1.76
CA VAL A 72 -1.40 -7.64 1.32
C VAL A 72 -2.59 -8.58 1.28
N GLY A 73 -2.61 -9.51 0.37
CA GLY A 73 -3.71 -10.48 0.22
C GLY A 73 -3.69 -11.17 -1.16
N ARG A 74 -4.60 -12.18 -1.31
CA ARG A 74 -5.72 -12.60 -0.42
C ARG A 74 -5.30 -13.34 0.84
N VAL A 75 -4.07 -13.85 0.92
CA VAL A 75 -3.50 -14.45 2.15
C VAL A 75 -2.35 -13.58 2.62
N ALA A 76 -2.08 -13.57 3.93
CA ALA A 76 -0.97 -12.85 4.54
C ALA A 76 0.03 -13.83 5.14
N GLY A 77 1.29 -13.39 5.23
CA GLY A 77 2.38 -14.24 5.71
C GLY A 77 2.82 -15.26 4.66
N ARG A 78 3.53 -16.29 5.13
CA ARG A 78 4.17 -17.30 4.29
C ARG A 78 3.41 -18.61 4.31
N ILE A 79 3.12 -19.13 3.13
CA ILE A 79 2.58 -20.49 2.93
C ILE A 79 3.65 -21.29 2.22
N GLY A 80 3.98 -22.46 2.78
CA GLY A 80 5.01 -23.36 2.25
C GLY A 80 4.65 -23.95 0.88
N PRO A 81 5.55 -24.77 0.30
CA PRO A 81 5.38 -25.29 -1.05
C PRO A 81 4.28 -26.36 -1.17
N GLU A 82 3.81 -26.89 -0.05
CA GLU A 82 2.75 -27.90 -0.06
C GLU A 82 1.40 -27.27 -0.42
N PRO A 83 0.54 -27.96 -1.19
CA PRO A 83 -0.78 -27.45 -1.52
C PRO A 83 -1.61 -27.12 -0.26
N LEU A 84 -2.25 -25.95 -0.28
CA LEU A 84 -3.15 -25.54 0.80
C LEU A 84 -4.45 -26.37 0.73
N SER A 85 -4.77 -27.09 1.79
CA SER A 85 -6.01 -27.85 1.87
C SER A 85 -7.17 -26.97 2.35
N LEU A 86 -8.18 -26.81 1.53
CA LEU A 86 -9.45 -26.16 1.86
C LEU A 86 -10.59 -27.19 1.76
N GLY A 87 -10.94 -27.80 2.89
CA GLY A 87 -11.88 -28.90 2.90
C GLY A 87 -11.33 -30.12 2.14
N GLN A 88 -12.01 -30.48 1.04
CA GLN A 88 -11.57 -31.59 0.17
C GLN A 88 -10.73 -31.13 -1.04
N GLU A 89 -10.56 -29.84 -1.21
CA GLU A 89 -9.80 -29.26 -2.31
C GLU A 89 -8.37 -28.95 -1.90
N ALA A 90 -7.43 -29.21 -2.79
CA ALA A 90 -6.03 -28.84 -2.65
C ALA A 90 -5.71 -27.72 -3.64
N LEU A 91 -5.30 -26.56 -3.13
CA LEU A 91 -4.91 -25.39 -3.93
C LEU A 91 -3.40 -25.30 -4.01
N ALA A 92 -2.87 -25.39 -5.22
CA ALA A 92 -1.46 -25.05 -5.48
C ALA A 92 -1.32 -23.53 -5.57
N LEU A 93 -0.48 -22.95 -4.73
CA LEU A 93 -0.18 -21.51 -4.72
C LEU A 93 1.11 -21.23 -5.45
N THR A 94 1.10 -20.18 -6.29
CA THR A 94 2.31 -19.76 -7.02
C THR A 94 3.31 -19.10 -6.06
N PRO A 95 4.56 -19.60 -5.96
CA PRO A 95 5.55 -19.01 -5.08
C PRO A 95 6.08 -17.69 -5.65
N ASN A 96 6.47 -16.79 -4.76
CA ASN A 96 7.13 -15.50 -5.07
C ASN A 96 8.30 -15.17 -4.16
N GLU A 97 8.59 -16.03 -3.17
CA GLU A 97 9.78 -15.97 -2.32
C GLU A 97 10.41 -17.37 -2.23
N GLY A 98 11.37 -17.67 -3.10
CA GLY A 98 11.91 -19.02 -3.21
C GLY A 98 10.83 -20.04 -3.57
N SER A 99 10.59 -21.04 -2.69
CA SER A 99 9.49 -22.00 -2.83
C SER A 99 8.21 -21.59 -2.08
N THR A 100 8.19 -20.41 -1.48
CA THR A 100 7.13 -19.96 -0.59
C THR A 100 6.20 -18.96 -1.29
N HIS A 101 4.91 -19.09 -1.02
CA HIS A 101 3.90 -18.10 -1.40
C HIS A 101 3.79 -17.06 -0.29
N LEU A 102 4.24 -15.85 -0.56
CA LEU A 102 4.26 -14.74 0.40
C LEU A 102 3.20 -13.69 0.05
N HIS A 103 2.41 -13.29 1.04
CA HIS A 103 1.51 -12.13 0.99
C HIS A 103 0.56 -12.06 -0.20
N GLY A 104 0.09 -13.18 -0.73
CA GLY A 104 -0.82 -13.23 -1.87
C GLY A 104 -0.13 -13.58 -3.19
N GLY A 105 1.18 -13.82 -3.16
CA GLY A 105 1.95 -14.31 -4.31
C GLY A 105 2.33 -13.23 -5.33
N PRO A 106 2.71 -13.63 -6.56
CA PRO A 106 3.24 -12.70 -7.55
C PRO A 106 2.18 -11.73 -8.11
N GLU A 107 0.89 -11.98 -7.89
CA GLU A 107 -0.23 -11.12 -8.26
C GLU A 107 -0.99 -10.64 -7.02
N GLY A 108 -0.25 -10.35 -5.94
CA GLY A 108 -0.80 -9.88 -4.67
C GLY A 108 -1.51 -8.53 -4.77
N LEU A 109 -2.34 -8.24 -3.77
CA LEU A 109 -3.11 -6.99 -3.70
C LEU A 109 -2.21 -5.75 -3.54
N ASP A 110 -0.99 -5.92 -3.08
CA ASP A 110 0.05 -4.90 -2.97
C ASP A 110 0.57 -4.38 -4.33
N LEU A 111 0.37 -5.16 -5.41
CA LEU A 111 0.71 -4.82 -6.79
C LEU A 111 -0.50 -4.34 -7.61
N ALA A 112 -1.70 -4.47 -7.07
CA ALA A 112 -2.91 -3.97 -7.70
C ALA A 112 -2.94 -2.43 -7.67
N ASN A 113 -3.43 -1.81 -8.75
CA ASN A 113 -3.75 -0.39 -8.74
C ASN A 113 -5.24 -0.25 -8.44
N TRP A 114 -5.54 0.26 -7.26
CA TRP A 114 -6.89 0.33 -6.71
C TRP A 114 -7.61 1.58 -7.18
N ASP A 115 -8.91 1.49 -7.39
CA ASP A 115 -9.77 2.65 -7.47
C ASP A 115 -9.91 3.30 -6.10
N TYR A 116 -10.30 4.58 -6.05
CA TYR A 116 -10.44 5.29 -4.79
C TYR A 116 -11.54 6.34 -4.83
N GLU A 117 -12.06 6.65 -3.64
CA GLU A 117 -13.01 7.74 -3.40
C GLU A 117 -12.52 8.55 -2.19
N ILE A 118 -12.59 9.88 -2.28
CA ILE A 118 -12.31 10.79 -1.16
C ILE A 118 -13.62 11.35 -0.63
N LYS A 119 -13.86 11.19 0.67
CA LYS A 119 -15.00 11.78 1.37
C LYS A 119 -14.52 12.78 2.40
N GLU A 120 -14.85 14.05 2.18
CA GLU A 120 -14.51 15.13 3.10
C GLU A 120 -15.72 15.43 4.01
N GLY A 121 -15.49 15.42 5.31
CA GLY A 121 -16.43 15.86 6.34
C GLY A 121 -15.91 17.08 7.08
N ALA A 122 -16.69 17.55 8.07
CA ALA A 122 -16.35 18.75 8.85
C ALA A 122 -14.99 18.59 9.57
N ASP A 123 -14.74 17.41 10.16
CA ASP A 123 -13.59 17.14 11.01
C ASP A 123 -12.77 15.91 10.56
N GLN A 124 -13.12 15.32 9.43
CA GLN A 124 -12.45 14.12 8.92
C GLN A 124 -12.35 14.11 7.39
N VAL A 125 -11.35 13.38 6.90
CA VAL A 125 -11.25 12.97 5.50
C VAL A 125 -11.10 11.46 5.49
N SER A 126 -11.86 10.79 4.63
CA SER A 126 -11.74 9.35 4.39
C SER A 126 -11.24 9.11 2.97
N VAL A 127 -10.22 8.29 2.82
CA VAL A 127 -9.78 7.75 1.53
C VAL A 127 -10.20 6.29 1.51
N ILE A 128 -11.04 5.93 0.55
CA ILE A 128 -11.63 4.60 0.43
C ILE A 128 -11.08 3.98 -0.85
N PHE A 129 -10.46 2.82 -0.72
CA PHE A 129 -9.97 2.04 -1.85
C PHE A 129 -10.90 0.86 -2.17
N SER A 130 -11.08 0.54 -3.46
CA SER A 130 -11.95 -0.52 -3.94
C SER A 130 -11.40 -1.22 -5.17
#